data_89ef36a94376bdfda8fa1e554b2d7f30
#
_entry.id   89ef36a94376bdfda8fa1e554b2d7f30
#
_cell.length_a   1.000
_cell.length_b   1.000
_cell.length_c   1.000
_cell.angle_alpha   90.00
_cell.angle_beta   90.00
_cell.angle_gamma   90.00
#
_symmetry.space_group_name_H-M   'P 1'
#
loop_
_entity.id
_entity.type
_entity.pdbx_description
1 polymer ?
#
loop_
_entity_poly.entity_id
_entity_poly.type
_entity_poly.pdbx_seq_one_letter_code
_entity_poly.pdbx_strand_id
1 'polypeptide(L)'
;MSNYKDFLVDFEKSILSNKRAIEEVELIAVSKRKAEEDILSVINLGHRNFGENQIQEVIKKWPNLKNQFHDIKVHFIGSIQSKKIHQIIEQCDVIHTIDREKIISIISEMDYSKIKDKTFFIQVNTGSEIQKSGVSLDEVEALIQKCKDYDIKIGGLMCLPPESEAPDKHFAILQSLAKNNHIKYLSMGMTNDYDTALKYGATHIRVGTAIFGSRD
;
A
#
# COMPACT_ATOMS: atom_id res chain seq x y z
N MET A 1 -1.46 15.12 -19.15
CA MET A 1 -2.77 15.26 -18.45
C MET A 1 -3.80 14.20 -18.85
N SER A 2 -3.67 13.60 -20.01
CA SER A 2 -4.58 12.52 -20.46
C SER A 2 -4.43 11.22 -19.66
N ASN A 3 -3.22 10.81 -19.35
CA ASN A 3 -2.93 9.48 -18.80
C ASN A 3 -3.73 9.12 -17.53
N TYR A 4 -3.88 10.05 -16.57
CA TYR A 4 -4.63 9.74 -15.34
C TYR A 4 -6.11 9.51 -15.60
N LYS A 5 -6.76 10.40 -16.39
CA LYS A 5 -8.20 10.29 -16.67
C LYS A 5 -8.51 9.05 -17.52
N ASP A 6 -7.70 8.81 -18.53
CA ASP A 6 -7.86 7.65 -19.41
C ASP A 6 -7.67 6.35 -18.62
N PHE A 7 -6.62 6.32 -17.76
CA PHE A 7 -6.40 5.19 -16.85
C PHE A 7 -7.57 4.98 -15.88
N LEU A 8 -8.11 6.05 -15.29
CA LEU A 8 -9.23 5.94 -14.33
C LEU A 8 -10.46 5.31 -14.97
N VAL A 9 -10.81 5.71 -16.20
CA VAL A 9 -11.92 5.10 -16.94
C VAL A 9 -11.73 3.61 -17.16
N ASP A 10 -10.54 3.17 -17.55
CA ASP A 10 -10.26 1.75 -17.77
C ASP A 10 -10.17 0.97 -16.45
N PHE A 11 -9.67 1.61 -15.38
CA PHE A 11 -9.63 1.04 -14.04
C PHE A 11 -11.04 0.79 -13.49
N GLU A 12 -11.95 1.77 -13.59
CA GLU A 12 -13.34 1.63 -13.16
C GLU A 12 -14.07 0.55 -13.96
N LYS A 13 -13.87 0.48 -15.29
CA LYS A 13 -14.40 -0.61 -16.13
C LYS A 13 -13.90 -1.97 -15.65
N SER A 14 -12.63 -2.07 -15.31
CA SER A 14 -12.04 -3.33 -14.80
C SER A 14 -12.66 -3.74 -13.46
N ILE A 15 -12.89 -2.79 -12.54
CA ILE A 15 -13.58 -3.07 -11.27
C ILE A 15 -14.98 -3.63 -11.53
N LEU A 16 -15.75 -2.94 -12.36
CA LEU A 16 -17.14 -3.33 -12.68
C LEU A 16 -17.21 -4.68 -13.42
N SER A 17 -16.26 -4.95 -14.33
CA SER A 17 -16.18 -6.25 -15.03
C SER A 17 -15.90 -7.42 -14.08
N ASN A 18 -15.20 -7.15 -12.99
CA ASN A 18 -14.96 -8.10 -11.89
C ASN A 18 -16.14 -8.16 -10.88
N LYS A 19 -17.31 -7.57 -11.21
CA LYS A 19 -18.53 -7.56 -10.38
C LYS A 19 -18.32 -6.95 -8.99
N ARG A 20 -17.48 -5.91 -8.90
CA ARG A 20 -17.21 -5.20 -7.67
C ARG A 20 -17.69 -3.75 -7.76
N ALA A 21 -18.02 -3.15 -6.61
CA ALA A 21 -18.31 -1.73 -6.53
C ALA A 21 -17.00 -0.91 -6.57
N ILE A 22 -17.05 0.27 -7.18
CA ILE A 22 -15.86 1.15 -7.32
C ILE A 22 -15.32 1.53 -5.94
N GLU A 23 -16.20 1.77 -4.98
CA GLU A 23 -15.89 2.18 -3.60
C GLU A 23 -15.20 1.10 -2.78
N GLU A 24 -15.20 -0.15 -3.25
CA GLU A 24 -14.48 -1.26 -2.59
C GLU A 24 -12.98 -1.24 -2.90
N VAL A 25 -12.55 -0.46 -3.89
CA VAL A 25 -11.18 -0.48 -4.39
C VAL A 25 -10.56 0.90 -4.35
N GLU A 26 -9.52 1.06 -3.56
CA GLU A 26 -8.75 2.28 -3.47
C GLU A 26 -7.59 2.24 -4.47
N LEU A 27 -7.54 3.24 -5.37
CA LEU A 27 -6.42 3.47 -6.25
C LEU A 27 -5.35 4.29 -5.50
N ILE A 28 -4.12 3.79 -5.45
CA ILE A 28 -2.97 4.50 -4.89
C ILE A 28 -2.08 4.95 -6.05
N ALA A 29 -2.01 6.27 -6.27
CA ALA A 29 -1.13 6.87 -7.26
C ALA A 29 0.32 6.88 -6.73
N VAL A 30 1.17 6.02 -7.28
CA VAL A 30 2.57 5.86 -6.82
C VAL A 30 3.43 6.98 -7.39
N SER A 31 3.72 7.99 -6.56
CA SER A 31 4.37 9.27 -6.91
C SER A 31 5.88 9.32 -6.64
N LYS A 32 6.48 8.15 -6.33
CA LYS A 32 7.94 8.07 -6.11
C LYS A 32 8.72 8.66 -7.30
N ARG A 33 9.72 9.51 -6.99
CA ARG A 33 10.58 10.20 -7.96
C ARG A 33 9.84 11.13 -8.93
N LYS A 34 8.59 11.48 -8.67
CA LYS A 34 7.85 12.47 -9.47
C LYS A 34 7.97 13.85 -8.86
N ALA A 35 7.95 14.87 -9.72
CA ALA A 35 7.96 16.26 -9.31
C ALA A 35 6.66 16.66 -8.62
N GLU A 36 6.69 17.72 -7.83
CA GLU A 36 5.49 18.20 -7.11
C GLU A 36 4.42 18.67 -8.08
N GLU A 37 4.80 19.25 -9.22
CA GLU A 37 3.89 19.69 -10.29
C GLU A 37 3.11 18.51 -10.90
N ASP A 38 3.76 17.35 -11.09
CA ASP A 38 3.09 16.14 -11.57
C ASP A 38 2.03 15.66 -10.57
N ILE A 39 2.40 15.67 -9.28
CA ILE A 39 1.50 15.27 -8.18
C ILE A 39 0.31 16.24 -8.11
N LEU A 40 0.55 17.55 -8.14
CA LEU A 40 -0.48 18.58 -8.14
C LEU A 40 -1.47 18.42 -9.30
N SER A 41 -0.97 18.02 -10.47
CA SER A 41 -1.84 17.78 -11.64
C SER A 41 -2.89 16.68 -11.36
N VAL A 42 -2.51 15.65 -10.62
CA VAL A 42 -3.39 14.52 -10.25
C VAL A 42 -4.28 14.89 -9.06
N ILE A 43 -3.77 15.64 -8.08
CA ILE A 43 -4.57 16.20 -6.97
C ILE A 43 -5.71 17.08 -7.49
N ASN A 44 -5.42 17.96 -8.46
CA ASN A 44 -6.39 18.88 -9.07
C ASN A 44 -7.48 18.16 -9.88
N LEU A 45 -7.23 16.88 -10.25
CA LEU A 45 -8.23 16.01 -10.85
C LEU A 45 -9.07 15.23 -9.80
N GLY A 46 -8.89 15.54 -8.51
CA GLY A 46 -9.68 14.97 -7.43
C GLY A 46 -9.05 13.76 -6.73
N HIS A 47 -7.86 13.30 -7.15
CA HIS A 47 -7.21 12.15 -6.51
C HIS A 47 -6.63 12.52 -5.13
N ARG A 48 -6.71 11.58 -4.17
CA ARG A 48 -6.31 11.84 -2.77
C ARG A 48 -5.39 10.80 -2.15
N ASN A 49 -5.20 9.63 -2.78
CA ASN A 49 -4.41 8.53 -2.21
C ASN A 49 -3.08 8.35 -2.96
N PHE A 50 -1.96 8.69 -2.31
CA PHE A 50 -0.65 8.67 -2.95
C PHE A 50 0.32 7.74 -2.26
N GLY A 51 1.17 7.04 -3.06
CA GLY A 51 2.13 6.06 -2.55
C GLY A 51 3.58 6.50 -2.70
N GLU A 52 4.35 6.42 -1.61
CA GLU A 52 5.78 6.71 -1.58
C GLU A 52 6.59 5.55 -1.00
N ASN A 53 7.80 5.35 -1.52
CA ASN A 53 8.67 4.27 -1.08
C ASN A 53 9.90 4.73 -0.27
N GLN A 54 10.12 6.04 -0.17
CA GLN A 54 11.23 6.63 0.58
C GLN A 54 10.75 7.75 1.49
N ILE A 55 11.03 7.64 2.78
CA ILE A 55 10.58 8.65 3.76
C ILE A 55 11.17 10.04 3.49
N GLN A 56 12.34 10.13 2.89
CA GLN A 56 12.95 11.41 2.50
C GLN A 56 12.11 12.15 1.46
N GLU A 57 11.53 11.42 0.50
CA GLU A 57 10.59 12.01 -0.47
C GLU A 57 9.31 12.46 0.21
N VAL A 58 8.80 11.67 1.15
CA VAL A 58 7.61 12.05 1.93
C VAL A 58 7.86 13.36 2.65
N ILE A 59 8.93 13.46 3.45
CA ILE A 59 9.24 14.67 4.24
C ILE A 59 9.42 15.90 3.34
N LYS A 60 9.96 15.72 2.14
CA LYS A 60 10.22 16.83 1.22
C LYS A 60 8.94 17.36 0.54
N LYS A 61 8.06 16.46 0.10
CA LYS A 61 6.92 16.79 -0.78
C LYS A 61 5.60 17.03 -0.01
N TRP A 62 5.28 16.16 0.94
CA TRP A 62 3.92 16.02 1.43
C TRP A 62 3.48 17.04 2.50
N PRO A 63 4.33 17.59 3.38
CA PRO A 63 3.89 18.58 4.35
C PRO A 63 3.21 19.79 3.70
N ASN A 64 3.79 20.36 2.65
CA ASN A 64 3.20 21.49 1.93
C ASN A 64 1.90 21.13 1.22
N LEU A 65 1.85 19.95 0.58
CA LEU A 65 0.66 19.49 -0.12
C LEU A 65 -0.49 19.17 0.85
N LYS A 66 -0.21 18.54 2.00
CA LYS A 66 -1.22 18.26 3.03
C LYS A 66 -1.75 19.54 3.69
N ASN A 67 -0.94 20.60 3.80
CA ASN A 67 -1.40 21.90 4.29
C ASN A 67 -2.39 22.57 3.31
N GLN A 68 -2.27 22.32 2.02
CA GLN A 68 -3.16 22.85 1.00
C GLN A 68 -4.39 21.95 0.78
N PHE A 69 -4.25 20.65 0.93
CA PHE A 69 -5.27 19.63 0.68
C PHE A 69 -5.33 18.66 1.87
N HIS A 70 -6.20 18.98 2.83
CA HIS A 70 -6.27 18.29 4.13
C HIS A 70 -6.80 16.84 4.05
N ASP A 71 -7.42 16.47 2.92
CA ASP A 71 -7.99 15.15 2.66
C ASP A 71 -7.03 14.17 1.97
N ILE A 72 -5.78 14.59 1.70
CA ILE A 72 -4.76 13.72 1.14
C ILE A 72 -4.32 12.65 2.14
N LYS A 73 -4.24 11.41 1.66
CA LYS A 73 -3.63 10.28 2.38
C LYS A 73 -2.33 9.86 1.70
N VAL A 74 -1.29 9.75 2.50
CA VAL A 74 0.03 9.27 2.07
C VAL A 74 0.23 7.84 2.55
N HIS A 75 0.42 6.92 1.59
CA HIS A 75 0.67 5.51 1.81
C HIS A 75 2.18 5.25 1.74
N PHE A 76 2.76 4.72 2.80
CA PHE A 76 4.13 4.24 2.77
C PHE A 76 4.17 2.81 2.25
N ILE A 77 4.80 2.61 1.09
CA ILE A 77 4.88 1.34 0.37
C ILE A 77 6.31 0.82 0.18
N GLY A 78 7.30 1.47 0.80
CA GLY A 78 8.70 1.08 0.76
C GLY A 78 9.12 0.25 1.98
N SER A 79 10.28 -0.41 1.92
CA SER A 79 10.81 -1.17 3.05
C SER A 79 11.14 -0.27 4.24
N ILE A 80 10.72 -0.70 5.44
CA ILE A 80 10.89 0.07 6.68
C ILE A 80 12.28 -0.18 7.27
N GLN A 81 13.09 0.89 7.35
CA GLN A 81 14.27 0.91 8.21
C GLN A 81 13.84 1.23 9.64
N SER A 82 14.21 0.38 10.62
CA SER A 82 13.75 0.54 12.00
C SER A 82 14.02 1.93 12.60
N LYS A 83 15.16 2.54 12.28
CA LYS A 83 15.52 3.91 12.73
C LYS A 83 14.65 5.02 12.13
N LYS A 84 13.86 4.72 11.10
CA LYS A 84 13.02 5.71 10.40
C LYS A 84 11.52 5.54 10.67
N ILE A 85 11.13 4.54 11.44
CA ILE A 85 9.71 4.24 11.66
C ILE A 85 8.95 5.40 12.32
N HIS A 86 9.58 6.15 13.24
CA HIS A 86 8.96 7.33 13.86
C HIS A 86 8.57 8.38 12.81
N GLN A 87 9.49 8.68 11.88
CA GLN A 87 9.21 9.63 10.80
C GLN A 87 8.10 9.12 9.85
N ILE A 88 8.09 7.81 9.56
CA ILE A 88 7.07 7.20 8.71
C ILE A 88 5.70 7.33 9.37
N ILE A 89 5.56 6.99 10.65
CA ILE A 89 4.30 7.12 11.40
C ILE A 89 3.83 8.57 11.48
N GLU A 90 4.75 9.52 11.65
CA GLU A 90 4.40 10.94 11.73
C GLU A 90 3.87 11.50 10.40
N GLN A 91 4.44 11.09 9.29
CA GLN A 91 4.19 11.69 7.98
C GLN A 91 3.16 10.93 7.12
N CYS A 92 2.99 9.61 7.35
CA CYS A 92 2.15 8.76 6.52
C CYS A 92 0.87 8.34 7.26
N ASP A 93 -0.19 8.11 6.50
CA ASP A 93 -1.51 7.73 7.01
C ASP A 93 -1.73 6.22 6.97
N VAL A 94 -1.12 5.56 5.98
CA VAL A 94 -1.23 4.12 5.76
C VAL A 94 0.16 3.53 5.56
N ILE A 95 0.49 2.47 6.27
CA ILE A 95 1.79 1.80 6.22
C ILE A 95 1.59 0.37 5.71
N HIS A 96 2.14 0.05 4.52
CA HIS A 96 1.89 -1.23 3.84
C HIS A 96 2.93 -2.32 4.11
N THR A 97 4.01 -2.02 4.83
CA THR A 97 5.24 -2.82 4.75
C THR A 97 5.79 -3.26 6.10
N ILE A 98 4.90 -3.53 7.08
CA ILE A 98 5.31 -4.18 8.32
C ILE A 98 5.65 -5.63 7.99
N ASP A 99 6.90 -6.04 8.28
CA ASP A 99 7.43 -7.35 7.88
C ASP A 99 8.12 -8.12 9.01
N ARG A 100 8.19 -7.56 10.24
CA ARG A 100 8.89 -8.19 11.37
C ARG A 100 8.51 -7.60 12.72
N GLU A 101 8.66 -8.40 13.78
CA GLU A 101 8.32 -8.06 15.16
C GLU A 101 9.00 -6.77 15.65
N LYS A 102 10.27 -6.53 15.29
CA LYS A 102 10.99 -5.33 15.69
C LYS A 102 10.28 -4.03 15.32
N ILE A 103 9.60 -3.99 14.16
CA ILE A 103 8.84 -2.81 13.75
C ILE A 103 7.60 -2.65 14.62
N ILE A 104 6.91 -3.74 14.90
CA ILE A 104 5.72 -3.78 15.76
C ILE A 104 6.07 -3.27 17.18
N SER A 105 7.15 -3.78 17.77
CA SER A 105 7.64 -3.36 19.08
C SER A 105 7.90 -1.85 19.14
N ILE A 106 8.57 -1.28 18.13
CA ILE A 106 8.82 0.17 18.11
C ILE A 106 7.51 0.95 17.99
N ILE A 107 6.55 0.49 17.19
CA ILE A 107 5.24 1.16 17.05
C ILE A 107 4.47 1.11 18.36
N SER A 108 4.50 -0.01 19.08
CA SER A 108 3.77 -0.16 20.36
C SER A 108 4.28 0.75 21.49
N GLU A 109 5.54 1.19 21.41
CA GLU A 109 6.13 2.14 22.37
C GLU A 109 5.75 3.61 22.06
N MET A 110 5.08 3.87 20.91
CA MET A 110 4.66 5.21 20.53
C MET A 110 3.38 5.63 21.26
N ASP A 111 3.19 6.94 21.42
CA ASP A 111 1.92 7.49 21.92
C ASP A 111 0.76 7.01 21.03
N TYR A 112 -0.27 6.46 21.68
CA TYR A 112 -1.47 5.95 21.00
C TYR A 112 -2.12 7.00 20.09
N SER A 113 -2.09 8.28 20.47
CA SER A 113 -2.63 9.37 19.64
C SER A 113 -1.99 9.48 18.26
N LYS A 114 -0.74 9.02 18.11
CA LYS A 114 0.00 9.03 16.84
C LYS A 114 -0.33 7.84 15.92
N ILE A 115 -0.84 6.75 16.50
CA ILE A 115 -1.06 5.49 15.77
C ILE A 115 -2.53 5.13 15.58
N LYS A 116 -3.45 5.66 16.42
CA LYS A 116 -4.88 5.27 16.44
C LYS A 116 -5.61 5.45 15.13
N ASP A 117 -5.25 6.45 14.34
CA ASP A 117 -5.88 6.79 13.05
C ASP A 117 -5.09 6.23 11.84
N LYS A 118 -4.03 5.46 12.09
CA LYS A 118 -3.23 4.84 11.03
C LYS A 118 -3.79 3.48 10.62
N THR A 119 -3.61 3.15 9.35
CA THR A 119 -3.90 1.81 8.84
C THR A 119 -2.59 1.06 8.59
N PHE A 120 -2.48 -0.13 9.16
CA PHE A 120 -1.30 -0.96 9.05
C PHE A 120 -1.57 -2.21 8.22
N PHE A 121 -0.63 -2.55 7.34
CA PHE A 121 -0.61 -3.80 6.58
C PHE A 121 0.65 -4.59 6.90
N ILE A 122 0.52 -5.90 6.95
CA ILE A 122 1.67 -6.80 6.97
C ILE A 122 2.07 -7.13 5.53
N GLN A 123 3.33 -6.91 5.20
CA GLN A 123 3.89 -7.34 3.92
C GLN A 123 4.28 -8.81 4.00
N VAL A 124 3.73 -9.63 3.09
CA VAL A 124 3.94 -11.07 2.99
C VAL A 124 4.83 -11.37 1.78
N ASN A 125 5.87 -12.17 1.98
CA ASN A 125 6.70 -12.73 0.92
C ASN A 125 6.05 -13.99 0.35
N THR A 126 5.21 -13.83 -0.65
CA THR A 126 4.46 -14.94 -1.26
C THR A 126 5.29 -15.78 -2.24
N GLY A 127 6.45 -15.29 -2.68
CA GLY A 127 7.34 -15.98 -3.63
C GLY A 127 8.46 -16.77 -2.96
N SER A 128 8.56 -16.74 -1.62
CA SER A 128 9.66 -17.37 -0.86
C SER A 128 11.07 -16.96 -1.31
N GLU A 129 11.20 -15.76 -1.88
CA GLU A 129 12.48 -15.21 -2.34
C GLU A 129 13.26 -14.65 -1.14
N ILE A 130 14.38 -15.28 -0.79
CA ILE A 130 15.21 -14.93 0.39
C ILE A 130 15.64 -13.45 0.40
N GLN A 131 15.74 -12.81 -0.76
CA GLN A 131 16.21 -11.42 -0.90
C GLN A 131 15.11 -10.36 -0.88
N LYS A 132 13.82 -10.75 -0.90
CA LYS A 132 12.70 -9.80 -0.89
C LYS A 132 12.18 -9.53 0.51
N SER A 133 11.75 -8.28 0.73
CA SER A 133 11.07 -7.86 1.95
C SER A 133 9.73 -8.58 2.10
N GLY A 134 9.30 -8.76 3.32
CA GLY A 134 8.04 -9.41 3.69
C GLY A 134 8.27 -10.59 4.61
N VAL A 135 7.34 -10.83 5.51
CA VAL A 135 7.35 -12.01 6.38
C VAL A 135 7.09 -13.26 5.56
N SER A 136 7.74 -14.37 5.88
CA SER A 136 7.53 -15.67 5.23
C SER A 136 6.12 -16.22 5.50
N LEU A 137 5.64 -17.12 4.64
CA LEU A 137 4.28 -17.66 4.74
C LEU A 137 4.01 -18.38 6.06
N ASP A 138 5.00 -19.09 6.57
CA ASP A 138 4.95 -19.84 7.83
C ASP A 138 5.00 -18.96 9.07
N GLU A 139 5.49 -17.71 8.95
CA GLU A 139 5.60 -16.75 10.06
C GLU A 139 4.45 -15.71 10.10
N VAL A 140 3.61 -15.63 9.05
CA VAL A 140 2.54 -14.61 8.95
C VAL A 140 1.60 -14.64 10.16
N GLU A 141 1.12 -15.82 10.54
CA GLU A 141 0.17 -15.96 11.66
C GLU A 141 0.80 -15.57 13.00
N ALA A 142 2.07 -15.95 13.21
CA ALA A 142 2.82 -15.53 14.39
C ALA A 142 2.99 -14.00 14.45
N LEU A 143 3.27 -13.36 13.31
CA LEU A 143 3.42 -11.91 13.25
C LEU A 143 2.08 -11.20 13.48
N ILE A 144 0.96 -11.71 12.94
CA ILE A 144 -0.38 -11.21 13.22
C ILE A 144 -0.71 -11.32 14.71
N GLN A 145 -0.36 -12.46 15.34
CA GLN A 145 -0.58 -12.63 16.78
C GLN A 145 0.25 -11.63 17.59
N LYS A 146 1.51 -11.39 17.21
CA LYS A 146 2.35 -10.36 17.83
C LYS A 146 1.73 -8.96 17.72
N CYS A 147 1.15 -8.61 16.56
CA CYS A 147 0.44 -7.34 16.46
C CYS A 147 -0.71 -7.23 17.46
N LYS A 148 -1.48 -8.30 17.68
CA LYS A 148 -2.54 -8.36 18.69
C LYS A 148 -1.99 -8.22 20.12
N ASP A 149 -0.89 -8.92 20.42
CA ASP A 149 -0.23 -8.88 21.75
C ASP A 149 0.26 -7.46 22.10
N TYR A 150 0.64 -6.69 21.09
CA TYR A 150 1.06 -5.28 21.19
C TYR A 150 -0.08 -4.26 20.99
N ASP A 151 -1.33 -4.71 20.91
CA ASP A 151 -2.53 -3.89 20.64
C ASP A 151 -2.43 -3.03 19.36
N ILE A 152 -1.74 -3.56 18.33
CA ILE A 152 -1.63 -2.94 17.02
C ILE A 152 -2.62 -3.58 16.06
N LYS A 153 -3.63 -2.80 15.64
CA LYS A 153 -4.67 -3.27 14.74
C LYS A 153 -4.17 -3.33 13.30
N ILE A 154 -4.05 -4.55 12.75
CA ILE A 154 -3.75 -4.76 11.34
C ILE A 154 -5.04 -4.70 10.52
N GLY A 155 -5.07 -3.78 9.54
CA GLY A 155 -6.20 -3.62 8.62
C GLY A 155 -6.07 -4.47 7.37
N GLY A 156 -4.85 -4.82 6.93
CA GLY A 156 -4.65 -5.51 5.67
C GLY A 156 -3.38 -6.34 5.57
N LEU A 157 -3.30 -7.11 4.49
CA LEU A 157 -2.09 -7.77 4.02
C LEU A 157 -1.63 -7.17 2.69
N MET A 158 -0.33 -7.19 2.43
CA MET A 158 0.28 -6.70 1.20
C MET A 158 1.22 -7.74 0.60
N CYS A 159 1.25 -7.87 -0.72
CA CYS A 159 2.30 -8.60 -1.41
C CYS A 159 2.81 -7.88 -2.67
N LEU A 160 3.99 -8.31 -3.08
CA LEU A 160 4.64 -7.98 -4.35
C LEU A 160 5.07 -9.29 -4.98
N PRO A 161 4.29 -9.85 -5.93
CA PRO A 161 4.65 -11.08 -6.62
C PRO A 161 6.04 -11.00 -7.28
N PRO A 162 6.76 -12.11 -7.43
CA PRO A 162 7.93 -12.18 -8.29
C PRO A 162 7.56 -11.83 -9.74
N GLU A 163 8.39 -11.02 -10.41
CA GLU A 163 8.17 -10.67 -11.82
C GLU A 163 8.25 -11.87 -12.75
N SER A 164 8.96 -12.94 -12.36
CA SER A 164 9.15 -14.17 -13.11
C SER A 164 8.02 -15.18 -12.96
N GLU A 165 7.07 -14.94 -12.06
CA GLU A 165 5.96 -15.87 -11.79
C GLU A 165 4.60 -15.24 -12.12
N ALA A 166 3.61 -16.08 -12.48
CA ALA A 166 2.25 -15.63 -12.68
C ALA A 166 1.65 -15.09 -11.36
N PRO A 167 1.06 -13.89 -11.36
CA PRO A 167 0.60 -13.23 -10.14
C PRO A 167 -0.60 -13.94 -9.47
N ASP A 168 -1.38 -14.71 -10.22
CA ASP A 168 -2.58 -15.41 -9.73
C ASP A 168 -2.32 -16.25 -8.48
N LYS A 169 -1.25 -17.05 -8.48
CA LYS A 169 -0.84 -17.88 -7.35
C LYS A 169 -0.61 -17.05 -6.08
N HIS A 170 0.08 -15.94 -6.22
CA HIS A 170 0.45 -15.07 -5.11
C HIS A 170 -0.76 -14.31 -4.56
N PHE A 171 -1.63 -13.84 -5.43
CA PHE A 171 -2.87 -13.18 -5.03
C PHE A 171 -3.86 -14.14 -4.36
N ALA A 172 -3.95 -15.38 -4.86
CA ALA A 172 -4.74 -16.44 -4.20
C ALA A 172 -4.22 -16.77 -2.80
N ILE A 173 -2.90 -16.87 -2.61
CA ILE A 173 -2.27 -17.08 -1.30
C ILE A 173 -2.62 -15.93 -0.35
N LEU A 174 -2.44 -14.67 -0.79
CA LEU A 174 -2.71 -13.51 0.06
C LEU A 174 -4.20 -13.42 0.45
N GLN A 175 -5.11 -13.71 -0.50
CA GLN A 175 -6.54 -13.76 -0.26
C GLN A 175 -6.90 -14.82 0.81
N SER A 176 -6.31 -16.01 0.67
CA SER A 176 -6.53 -17.11 1.61
C SER A 176 -6.06 -16.77 3.03
N LEU A 177 -4.85 -16.19 3.14
CA LEU A 177 -4.30 -15.73 4.42
C LEU A 177 -5.19 -14.66 5.08
N ALA A 178 -5.65 -13.68 4.31
CA ALA A 178 -6.53 -12.63 4.82
C ALA A 178 -7.87 -13.20 5.31
N LYS A 179 -8.47 -14.11 4.54
CA LYS A 179 -9.73 -14.79 4.92
C LYS A 179 -9.58 -15.58 6.21
N ASN A 180 -8.52 -16.39 6.34
CA ASN A 180 -8.26 -17.22 7.50
C ASN A 180 -8.02 -16.40 8.78
N ASN A 181 -7.45 -15.20 8.63
CA ASN A 181 -7.14 -14.30 9.75
C ASN A 181 -8.16 -13.17 9.95
N HIS A 182 -9.30 -13.20 9.24
CA HIS A 182 -10.34 -12.17 9.30
C HIS A 182 -9.82 -10.74 9.02
N ILE A 183 -8.84 -10.62 8.12
CA ILE A 183 -8.25 -9.35 7.70
C ILE A 183 -8.99 -8.83 6.47
N LYS A 184 -9.37 -7.54 6.50
CA LYS A 184 -10.28 -6.96 5.52
C LYS A 184 -9.59 -6.54 4.22
N TYR A 185 -8.42 -5.88 4.30
CA TYR A 185 -7.84 -5.20 3.17
C TYR A 185 -6.71 -6.01 2.53
N LEU A 186 -6.64 -5.95 1.18
CA LEU A 186 -5.62 -6.58 0.37
C LEU A 186 -4.93 -5.54 -0.52
N SER A 187 -3.66 -5.22 -0.22
CA SER A 187 -2.82 -4.35 -1.04
C SER A 187 -1.99 -5.20 -1.99
N MET A 188 -2.49 -5.38 -3.20
CA MET A 188 -1.86 -6.16 -4.26
C MET A 188 -2.33 -5.67 -5.62
N GLY A 189 -1.55 -5.89 -6.66
CA GLY A 189 -1.80 -5.38 -8.00
C GLY A 189 -1.13 -4.03 -8.27
N MET A 190 -0.50 -3.99 -9.44
CA MET A 190 0.19 -2.83 -10.02
C MET A 190 -0.26 -2.63 -11.47
N THR A 191 0.38 -1.73 -12.22
CA THR A 191 0.01 -1.38 -13.59
C THR A 191 -0.25 -2.61 -14.49
N ASN A 192 0.55 -3.67 -14.37
CA ASN A 192 0.50 -4.81 -15.30
C ASN A 192 -0.39 -5.96 -14.84
N ASP A 193 -0.81 -5.99 -13.58
CA ASP A 193 -1.50 -7.14 -12.98
C ASP A 193 -2.71 -6.77 -12.09
N TYR A 194 -3.11 -5.48 -12.08
CA TYR A 194 -4.24 -5.03 -11.23
C TYR A 194 -5.56 -5.71 -11.60
N ASP A 195 -5.81 -6.00 -12.89
CA ASP A 195 -7.04 -6.70 -13.31
C ASP A 195 -7.10 -8.12 -12.72
N THR A 196 -5.95 -8.82 -12.72
CA THR A 196 -5.83 -10.11 -12.03
C THR A 196 -6.03 -9.94 -10.52
N ALA A 197 -5.40 -8.93 -9.91
CA ALA A 197 -5.55 -8.69 -8.47
C ALA A 197 -7.01 -8.43 -8.06
N LEU A 198 -7.78 -7.73 -8.89
CA LEU A 198 -9.21 -7.49 -8.66
C LEU A 198 -10.02 -8.80 -8.56
N LYS A 199 -9.72 -9.83 -9.36
CA LYS A 199 -10.35 -11.16 -9.31
C LYS A 199 -10.14 -11.84 -7.96
N TYR A 200 -9.01 -11.58 -7.32
CA TYR A 200 -8.67 -12.12 -5.99
C TYR A 200 -9.01 -11.17 -4.84
N GLY A 201 -9.86 -10.17 -5.08
CA GLY A 201 -10.39 -9.32 -4.03
C GLY A 201 -9.47 -8.19 -3.58
N ALA A 202 -8.52 -7.76 -4.41
CA ALA A 202 -7.70 -6.59 -4.09
C ALA A 202 -8.55 -5.38 -3.72
N THR A 203 -8.17 -4.69 -2.65
CA THR A 203 -8.84 -3.47 -2.16
C THR A 203 -7.97 -2.23 -2.33
N HIS A 204 -6.67 -2.40 -2.50
CA HIS A 204 -5.69 -1.32 -2.66
C HIS A 204 -4.79 -1.65 -3.85
N ILE A 205 -4.95 -0.92 -4.94
CA ILE A 205 -4.20 -1.07 -6.20
C ILE A 205 -3.17 0.05 -6.29
N ARG A 206 -1.91 -0.28 -6.59
CA ARG A 206 -0.79 0.67 -6.60
C ARG A 206 -0.28 0.91 -8.03
N VAL A 207 -0.57 2.07 -8.60
CA VAL A 207 -0.24 2.39 -9.99
C VAL A 207 0.63 3.63 -10.07
N GLY A 208 1.74 3.54 -10.77
CA GLY A 208 2.65 4.67 -11.02
C GLY A 208 2.72 5.04 -12.48
N THR A 209 3.30 4.16 -13.31
CA THR A 209 3.64 4.43 -14.71
C THR A 209 2.43 4.79 -15.57
N ALA A 210 1.30 4.13 -15.38
CA ALA A 210 0.08 4.44 -16.14
C ALA A 210 -0.52 5.81 -15.79
N ILE A 211 -0.24 6.34 -14.58
CA ILE A 211 -0.73 7.66 -14.12
C ILE A 211 0.26 8.76 -14.50
N PHE A 212 1.54 8.59 -14.17
CA PHE A 212 2.56 9.62 -14.27
C PHE A 212 3.51 9.48 -15.47
N GLY A 213 3.32 8.47 -16.32
CA GLY A 213 4.22 8.17 -17.42
C GLY A 213 5.46 7.36 -17.01
N SER A 214 6.25 6.94 -18.03
CA SER A 214 7.53 6.26 -17.84
C SER A 214 8.51 7.13 -17.03
N ARG A 215 9.54 6.50 -16.50
CA ARG A 215 10.67 7.22 -15.85
C ARG A 215 11.58 7.72 -16.95
N ASP A 216 11.86 9.02 -16.94
CA ASP A 216 12.99 9.57 -17.67
C ASP A 216 14.29 9.19 -16.96
#